data_f02883b4bac63b2b0c9372db9c83e866
#
_entry.id   f02883b4bac63b2b0c9372db9c83e866
#
_cell.length_a   1.000
_cell.length_b   1.000
_cell.length_c   1.000
_cell.angle_alpha   90.00
_cell.angle_beta   90.00
_cell.angle_gamma   90.00
#
_symmetry.space_group_name_H-M   'P 1'
#
loop_
_entity.id
_entity.type
_entity.pdbx_description
1 polymer ?
#
loop_
_entity_poly.entity_id
_entity_poly.type
_entity_poly.pdbx_seq_one_letter_code
_entity_poly.pdbx_strand_id
1 'polypeptide(L)'
;MAQYWKEKIVESGDVIEDILYLHSTDRTQADKKKKSPDEKYLENLSRRIRDLTRLLNCNFTSRDYFVTLTYSRAGYAKLRADKPPKAPATPYVYKAAEKEIRKLIDCCRYHCAKEGVIFKCVYVTANINPDTKNRARIHHHVVVNCEAMKIFKSLWHHGRVLTKNTYDEANRFYLAYYMLMQVPYEKGHNNYGRTLNLEKPIVTERVPWNPNKVLVPPENSTVIKQGRNYLRYALNKP
;
A
#
# COMPACT_ATOMS: atom_id res chain seq x y z
N MET A 1 29.26 -9.10 23.91
CA MET A 1 28.10 -8.74 23.04
C MET A 1 27.69 -9.97 22.29
N ALA A 2 26.52 -10.51 22.55
CA ALA A 2 26.05 -11.67 21.81
C ALA A 2 25.36 -11.17 20.53
N GLN A 3 26.00 -11.42 19.39
CA GLN A 3 25.43 -11.22 18.08
C GLN A 3 25.10 -12.59 17.48
N TYR A 4 23.92 -12.75 16.93
CA TYR A 4 23.54 -13.98 16.24
C TYR A 4 22.67 -13.69 15.03
N TRP A 5 22.72 -14.57 14.05
CA TRP A 5 21.93 -14.45 12.85
C TRP A 5 20.48 -14.84 13.11
N LYS A 6 19.56 -14.10 12.52
CA LYS A 6 18.15 -14.44 12.41
C LYS A 6 17.73 -14.55 10.95
N GLU A 7 16.85 -15.48 10.70
CA GLU A 7 16.15 -15.65 9.43
C GLU A 7 14.71 -15.23 9.62
N LYS A 8 14.22 -14.35 8.74
CA LYS A 8 12.85 -13.90 8.71
C LYS A 8 12.23 -14.23 7.37
N ILE A 9 11.22 -15.07 7.39
CA ILE A 9 10.45 -15.44 6.21
C ILE A 9 9.12 -14.68 6.28
N VAL A 10 8.77 -14.00 5.18
CA VAL A 10 7.50 -13.28 5.04
C VAL A 10 6.75 -13.84 3.85
N GLU A 11 5.61 -14.48 4.11
CA GLU A 11 4.72 -15.03 3.12
C GLU A 11 3.59 -14.02 2.86
N SER A 12 3.45 -13.55 1.64
CA SER A 12 2.42 -12.61 1.22
C SER A 12 1.76 -13.07 -0.08
N GLY A 13 0.67 -13.85 0.06
CA GLY A 13 0.10 -14.59 -1.06
C GLY A 13 1.14 -15.57 -1.64
N ASP A 14 1.36 -15.52 -2.94
CA ASP A 14 2.34 -16.38 -3.62
C ASP A 14 3.78 -15.83 -3.55
N VAL A 15 3.98 -14.67 -2.94
CA VAL A 15 5.30 -14.04 -2.82
C VAL A 15 5.93 -14.34 -1.47
N ILE A 16 7.13 -14.89 -1.51
CA ILE A 16 7.95 -15.20 -0.34
C ILE A 16 9.15 -14.26 -0.30
N GLU A 17 9.41 -13.69 0.87
CA GLU A 17 10.64 -12.95 1.16
C GLU A 17 11.42 -13.71 2.23
N ASP A 18 12.66 -14.10 1.94
CA ASP A 18 13.58 -14.70 2.88
C ASP A 18 14.70 -13.72 3.18
N ILE A 19 14.89 -13.39 4.46
CA ILE A 19 15.75 -12.30 4.92
C ILE A 19 16.65 -12.81 6.03
N LEU A 20 17.97 -12.77 5.80
CA LEU A 20 18.97 -13.01 6.84
C LEU A 20 19.47 -11.69 7.41
N TYR A 21 19.46 -11.55 8.73
CA TYR A 21 19.98 -10.35 9.39
C TYR A 21 20.66 -10.66 10.71
N LEU A 22 21.66 -9.83 11.05
CA LEU A 22 22.38 -9.94 12.31
C LEU A 22 21.56 -9.25 13.41
N HIS A 23 21.20 -10.01 14.42
CA HIS A 23 20.51 -9.52 15.62
C HIS A 23 21.55 -9.28 16.72
N SER A 24 21.48 -8.11 17.37
CA SER A 24 22.31 -7.78 18.54
C SER A 24 21.39 -7.52 19.72
N THR A 25 21.67 -8.18 20.87
CA THR A 25 20.91 -8.01 22.11
C THR A 25 21.23 -6.67 22.79
N ASP A 26 22.40 -6.07 22.55
CA ASP A 26 22.95 -4.97 23.32
C ASP A 26 22.98 -3.63 22.54
N ARG A 27 22.01 -3.38 21.66
CA ARG A 27 21.85 -2.05 21.07
C ARG A 27 21.38 -1.06 22.14
N THR A 28 22.30 -0.41 22.81
CA THR A 28 21.96 0.73 23.65
C THR A 28 21.37 1.87 22.81
N GLN A 29 20.53 2.71 23.42
CA GLN A 29 19.99 3.88 22.71
C GLN A 29 21.09 4.82 22.20
N ALA A 30 22.27 4.82 22.85
CA ALA A 30 23.45 5.61 22.48
C ALA A 30 24.02 5.23 21.11
N ASP A 31 23.91 3.95 20.68
CA ASP A 31 24.45 3.47 19.42
C ASP A 31 23.56 3.78 18.20
N LYS A 32 22.37 4.35 18.43
CA LYS A 32 21.48 4.78 17.35
C LYS A 32 21.93 6.16 16.87
N LYS A 33 22.74 6.16 15.80
CA LYS A 33 23.04 7.41 15.09
C LYS A 33 21.75 8.21 14.86
N LYS A 34 21.70 9.47 15.36
CA LYS A 34 20.53 10.32 15.14
C LYS A 34 20.37 10.56 13.63
N LYS A 35 19.31 9.97 13.05
CA LYS A 35 18.96 10.16 11.65
C LYS A 35 18.39 11.56 11.44
N SER A 36 18.69 12.17 10.32
CA SER A 36 18.05 13.43 9.89
C SER A 36 16.53 13.23 9.66
N PRO A 37 15.73 14.30 9.65
CA PRO A 37 14.31 14.21 9.31
C PRO A 37 14.05 13.55 7.96
N ASP A 38 14.88 13.86 6.95
CA ASP A 38 14.76 13.31 5.59
C ASP A 38 15.10 11.82 5.54
N GLU A 39 16.16 11.39 6.22
CA GLU A 39 16.50 9.96 6.34
C GLU A 39 15.38 9.16 7.01
N LYS A 40 14.77 9.71 8.07
CA LYS A 40 13.60 9.10 8.73
C LYS A 40 12.40 9.02 7.81
N TYR A 41 12.17 10.07 7.01
CA TYR A 41 11.09 10.09 6.04
C TYR A 41 11.27 8.99 4.99
N LEU A 42 12.43 8.89 4.35
CA LEU A 42 12.74 7.88 3.34
C LEU A 42 12.63 6.45 3.89
N GLU A 43 13.13 6.21 5.10
CA GLU A 43 13.02 4.92 5.76
C GLU A 43 11.55 4.55 6.04
N ASN A 44 10.76 5.49 6.56
CA ASN A 44 9.34 5.31 6.82
C ASN A 44 8.56 5.05 5.51
N LEU A 45 8.88 5.80 4.45
CA LEU A 45 8.26 5.61 3.14
C LEU A 45 8.58 4.22 2.57
N SER A 46 9.85 3.82 2.60
CA SER A 46 10.29 2.49 2.14
C SER A 46 9.59 1.36 2.91
N ARG A 47 9.44 1.51 4.23
CA ARG A 47 8.69 0.55 5.05
C ARG A 47 7.22 0.48 4.64
N ARG A 48 6.56 1.62 4.47
CA ARG A 48 5.15 1.69 4.07
C ARG A 48 4.91 1.09 2.68
N ILE A 49 5.80 1.33 1.72
CA ILE A 49 5.71 0.73 0.38
C ILE A 49 5.79 -0.79 0.50
N ARG A 50 6.75 -1.31 1.27
CA ARG A 50 6.90 -2.75 1.49
C ARG A 50 5.65 -3.35 2.16
N ASP A 51 5.15 -2.71 3.22
CA ASP A 51 3.97 -3.19 3.95
C ASP A 51 2.72 -3.18 3.07
N LEU A 52 2.53 -2.12 2.26
CA LEU A 52 1.43 -2.06 1.29
C LEU A 52 1.60 -3.11 0.19
N THR A 53 2.81 -3.32 -0.33
CA THR A 53 3.10 -4.36 -1.33
C THR A 53 2.69 -5.75 -0.82
N ARG A 54 3.10 -6.09 0.41
CA ARG A 54 2.75 -7.37 1.05
C ARG A 54 1.23 -7.52 1.22
N LEU A 55 0.57 -6.44 1.64
CA LEU A 55 -0.88 -6.44 1.79
C LEU A 55 -1.60 -6.64 0.45
N LEU A 56 -1.10 -6.02 -0.62
CA LEU A 56 -1.64 -6.21 -1.98
C LEU A 56 -1.43 -7.65 -2.45
N ASN A 57 -0.26 -8.24 -2.21
CA ASN A 57 0.03 -9.62 -2.58
C ASN A 57 -0.90 -10.63 -1.89
N CYS A 58 -1.24 -10.41 -0.61
CA CYS A 58 -2.15 -11.30 0.12
C CYS A 58 -3.59 -11.27 -0.39
N ASN A 59 -4.04 -10.16 -0.99
CA ASN A 59 -5.47 -9.91 -1.13
C ASN A 59 -5.95 -9.69 -2.56
N PHE A 60 -5.06 -9.41 -3.51
CA PHE A 60 -5.45 -9.05 -4.87
C PHE A 60 -4.70 -9.89 -5.89
N THR A 61 -5.36 -10.13 -7.02
CA THR A 61 -4.86 -10.90 -8.14
C THR A 61 -4.74 -10.01 -9.39
N SER A 62 -4.22 -10.51 -10.49
CA SER A 62 -4.19 -9.80 -11.77
C SER A 62 -5.58 -9.54 -12.37
N ARG A 63 -6.63 -10.20 -11.85
CA ARG A 63 -8.03 -9.99 -12.27
C ARG A 63 -8.67 -8.76 -11.62
N ASP A 64 -8.07 -8.26 -10.53
CA ASP A 64 -8.58 -7.13 -9.76
C ASP A 64 -8.24 -5.79 -10.43
N TYR A 65 -8.82 -4.72 -9.97
CA TYR A 65 -8.75 -3.44 -10.63
C TYR A 65 -7.98 -2.40 -9.83
N PHE A 66 -7.10 -1.69 -10.53
CA PHE A 66 -6.57 -0.40 -10.10
C PHE A 66 -7.44 0.70 -10.67
N VAL A 67 -8.04 1.50 -9.80
CA VAL A 67 -9.04 2.52 -10.12
C VAL A 67 -8.51 3.89 -9.78
N THR A 68 -8.68 4.85 -10.69
CA THR A 68 -8.47 6.28 -10.42
C THR A 68 -9.81 7.00 -10.43
N LEU A 69 -10.19 7.53 -9.28
CA LEU A 69 -11.40 8.35 -9.11
C LEU A 69 -11.03 9.82 -9.17
N THR A 70 -11.58 10.55 -10.12
CA THR A 70 -11.37 12.00 -10.27
C THR A 70 -12.63 12.77 -9.96
N TYR A 71 -12.48 14.07 -9.67
CA TYR A 71 -13.61 14.97 -9.45
C TYR A 71 -13.91 15.77 -10.71
N SER A 72 -15.19 15.85 -11.11
CA SER A 72 -15.69 16.80 -12.08
C SER A 72 -15.58 18.24 -11.53
N ARG A 73 -15.84 19.25 -12.35
CA ARG A 73 -15.91 20.64 -11.89
C ARG A 73 -16.96 20.81 -10.78
N ALA A 74 -18.14 20.22 -10.95
CA ALA A 74 -19.22 20.25 -9.96
C ALA A 74 -18.84 19.45 -8.69
N GLY A 75 -18.25 18.25 -8.83
CA GLY A 75 -17.77 17.45 -7.71
C GLY A 75 -16.71 18.19 -6.89
N TYR A 76 -15.78 18.87 -7.56
CA TYR A 76 -14.77 19.68 -6.87
C TYR A 76 -15.37 20.90 -6.17
N ALA A 77 -16.38 21.55 -6.75
CA ALA A 77 -17.12 22.63 -6.10
C ALA A 77 -17.79 22.17 -4.80
N LYS A 78 -18.38 20.97 -4.78
CA LYS A 78 -18.95 20.37 -3.56
C LYS A 78 -17.92 20.20 -2.44
N LEU A 79 -16.68 19.77 -2.77
CA LEU A 79 -15.61 19.65 -1.78
C LEU A 79 -15.23 21.00 -1.11
N ARG A 80 -15.57 22.10 -1.77
CA ARG A 80 -15.28 23.46 -1.30
C ARG A 80 -16.47 24.15 -0.64
N ALA A 81 -17.68 23.60 -0.81
CA ALA A 81 -18.92 24.28 -0.41
C ALA A 81 -18.92 24.67 1.07
N ASP A 82 -18.50 23.77 1.95
CA ASP A 82 -18.50 23.97 3.40
C ASP A 82 -17.19 24.59 3.94
N LYS A 83 -16.34 25.12 3.06
CA LYS A 83 -15.05 25.68 3.47
C LYS A 83 -15.26 26.96 4.28
N PRO A 84 -14.79 27.03 5.54
CA PRO A 84 -14.80 28.27 6.29
C PRO A 84 -14.03 29.38 5.56
N PRO A 85 -14.50 30.63 5.59
CA PRO A 85 -13.90 31.74 4.82
C PRO A 85 -12.40 31.90 5.05
N LYS A 86 -11.93 31.71 6.29
CA LYS A 86 -10.53 31.86 6.70
C LYS A 86 -9.69 30.58 6.56
N ALA A 87 -10.28 29.43 6.23
CA ALA A 87 -9.54 28.19 6.14
C ALA A 87 -8.69 28.13 4.86
N PRO A 88 -7.43 27.63 4.92
CA PRO A 88 -6.61 27.38 3.73
C PRO A 88 -7.32 26.39 2.80
N ALA A 89 -7.39 26.71 1.50
CA ALA A 89 -8.17 25.91 0.56
C ALA A 89 -7.66 24.46 0.43
N THR A 90 -6.37 24.26 0.33
CA THR A 90 -5.78 22.93 0.01
C THR A 90 -5.96 21.91 1.13
N PRO A 91 -5.57 22.15 2.40
CA PRO A 91 -5.78 21.17 3.47
C PRO A 91 -7.27 20.86 3.67
N TYR A 92 -8.13 21.86 3.54
CA TYR A 92 -9.56 21.68 3.71
C TYR A 92 -10.14 20.76 2.65
N VAL A 93 -9.87 21.03 1.36
CA VAL A 93 -10.38 20.23 0.23
C VAL A 93 -9.82 18.80 0.29
N TYR A 94 -8.58 18.63 0.73
CA TYR A 94 -7.99 17.30 0.91
C TYR A 94 -8.75 16.49 1.98
N LYS A 95 -9.01 17.06 3.15
CA LYS A 95 -9.80 16.41 4.22
C LYS A 95 -11.26 16.12 3.79
N ALA A 96 -11.87 17.02 3.02
CA ALA A 96 -13.19 16.80 2.45
C ALA A 96 -13.18 15.61 1.48
N ALA A 97 -12.17 15.51 0.60
CA ALA A 97 -12.02 14.38 -0.31
C ALA A 97 -11.79 13.06 0.44
N GLU A 98 -10.97 13.06 1.51
CA GLU A 98 -10.81 11.89 2.37
C GLU A 98 -12.13 11.42 3.01
N LYS A 99 -13.00 12.37 3.39
CA LYS A 99 -14.33 12.04 3.91
C LYS A 99 -15.21 11.41 2.84
N GLU A 100 -15.17 11.93 1.61
CA GLU A 100 -15.98 11.40 0.50
C GLU A 100 -15.53 9.98 0.09
N ILE A 101 -14.23 9.69 0.02
CA ILE A 101 -13.79 8.33 -0.27
C ILE A 101 -14.20 7.35 0.84
N ARG A 102 -14.14 7.74 2.12
CA ARG A 102 -14.61 6.88 3.21
C ARG A 102 -16.10 6.58 3.10
N LYS A 103 -16.94 7.58 2.78
CA LYS A 103 -18.36 7.36 2.52
C LYS A 103 -18.60 6.37 1.38
N LEU A 104 -17.86 6.51 0.27
CA LEU A 104 -17.92 5.55 -0.84
C LEU A 104 -17.62 4.14 -0.36
N ILE A 105 -16.53 3.95 0.40
CA ILE A 105 -16.13 2.63 0.92
C ILE A 105 -17.22 2.03 1.83
N ASP A 106 -17.83 2.85 2.69
CA ASP A 106 -18.92 2.40 3.56
C ASP A 106 -20.17 2.02 2.78
N CYS A 107 -20.54 2.81 1.77
CA CYS A 107 -21.63 2.48 0.85
C CYS A 107 -21.35 1.19 0.06
N CYS A 108 -20.14 1.03 -0.47
CA CYS A 108 -19.76 -0.20 -1.18
C CYS A 108 -19.85 -1.43 -0.27
N ARG A 109 -19.35 -1.34 0.97
CA ARG A 109 -19.44 -2.43 1.94
C ARG A 109 -20.90 -2.83 2.19
N TYR A 110 -21.78 -1.84 2.36
CA TYR A 110 -23.21 -2.08 2.58
C TYR A 110 -23.89 -2.76 1.38
N HIS A 111 -23.69 -2.24 0.17
CA HIS A 111 -24.32 -2.79 -1.04
C HIS A 111 -23.74 -4.18 -1.41
N CYS A 112 -22.44 -4.35 -1.29
CA CYS A 112 -21.81 -5.66 -1.52
C CYS A 112 -22.33 -6.72 -0.53
N ALA A 113 -22.48 -6.36 0.75
CA ALA A 113 -23.04 -7.28 1.74
C ALA A 113 -24.49 -7.70 1.41
N LYS A 114 -25.31 -6.78 0.90
CA LYS A 114 -26.68 -7.11 0.44
C LYS A 114 -26.72 -8.08 -0.74
N GLU A 115 -25.72 -7.99 -1.62
CA GLU A 115 -25.62 -8.86 -2.80
C GLU A 115 -24.78 -10.13 -2.53
N GLY A 116 -24.34 -10.36 -1.29
CA GLY A 116 -23.50 -11.52 -0.93
C GLY A 116 -22.10 -11.44 -1.51
N VAL A 117 -21.64 -10.26 -1.93
CA VAL A 117 -20.32 -10.03 -2.53
C VAL A 117 -19.33 -9.60 -1.44
N ILE A 118 -18.16 -10.24 -1.42
CA ILE A 118 -17.06 -9.80 -0.55
C ILE A 118 -16.43 -8.55 -1.14
N PHE A 119 -16.38 -7.47 -0.36
CA PHE A 119 -15.73 -6.22 -0.75
C PHE A 119 -14.35 -6.09 -0.10
N LYS A 120 -13.31 -6.07 -0.93
CA LYS A 120 -11.92 -5.81 -0.52
C LYS A 120 -11.40 -4.56 -1.24
N CYS A 121 -10.81 -3.61 -0.51
CA CYS A 121 -10.13 -2.49 -1.12
C CYS A 121 -8.99 -1.92 -0.28
N VAL A 122 -8.04 -1.28 -0.99
CA VAL A 122 -7.02 -0.38 -0.44
C VAL A 122 -7.10 0.92 -1.22
N TYR A 123 -7.01 2.07 -0.56
CA TYR A 123 -7.13 3.37 -1.23
C TYR A 123 -6.21 4.44 -0.65
N VAL A 124 -5.87 5.41 -1.49
CA VAL A 124 -5.16 6.64 -1.11
C VAL A 124 -5.90 7.85 -1.66
N THR A 125 -5.81 8.99 -0.95
CA THR A 125 -6.14 10.30 -1.49
C THR A 125 -4.86 10.97 -1.95
N ALA A 126 -4.80 11.34 -3.22
CA ALA A 126 -3.60 11.85 -3.88
C ALA A 126 -3.79 13.29 -4.32
N ASN A 127 -2.75 14.12 -4.16
CA ASN A 127 -2.70 15.49 -4.66
C ASN A 127 -1.27 15.93 -5.02
N ILE A 128 -0.34 15.00 -5.15
CA ILE A 128 1.04 15.23 -5.55
C ILE A 128 1.27 14.56 -6.90
N ASN A 129 1.92 15.24 -7.82
CA ASN A 129 2.43 14.63 -9.03
C ASN A 129 3.72 13.86 -8.68
N PRO A 130 3.80 12.54 -8.96
CA PRO A 130 4.95 11.72 -8.56
C PRO A 130 6.26 12.12 -9.25
N ASP A 131 6.19 12.69 -10.45
CA ASP A 131 7.35 13.05 -11.25
C ASP A 131 7.89 14.44 -10.88
N THR A 132 7.02 15.44 -10.88
CA THR A 132 7.41 16.84 -10.63
C THR A 132 7.41 17.23 -9.15
N LYS A 133 6.83 16.39 -8.28
CA LYS A 133 6.58 16.66 -6.85
C LYS A 133 5.68 17.88 -6.59
N ASN A 134 5.13 18.48 -7.64
CA ASN A 134 4.20 19.58 -7.55
C ASN A 134 2.81 19.12 -7.13
N ARG A 135 1.99 20.06 -6.68
CA ARG A 135 0.59 19.79 -6.36
C ARG A 135 -0.18 19.41 -7.61
N ALA A 136 -0.88 18.29 -7.53
CA ALA A 136 -1.82 17.82 -8.53
C ALA A 136 -3.27 18.04 -8.08
N ARG A 137 -4.20 17.94 -9.02
CA ARG A 137 -5.63 17.95 -8.70
C ARG A 137 -5.96 16.73 -7.83
N ILE A 138 -6.76 16.92 -6.77
CA ILE A 138 -7.16 15.85 -5.87
C ILE A 138 -7.89 14.73 -6.64
N HIS A 139 -7.48 13.52 -6.37
CA HIS A 139 -8.03 12.29 -6.90
C HIS A 139 -7.78 11.14 -5.91
N HIS A 140 -8.37 9.99 -6.17
CA HIS A 140 -8.12 8.80 -5.36
C HIS A 140 -7.59 7.68 -6.24
N HIS A 141 -6.65 6.92 -5.71
CA HIS A 141 -6.27 5.62 -6.24
C HIS A 141 -6.82 4.54 -5.33
N VAL A 142 -7.47 3.56 -5.93
CA VAL A 142 -8.11 2.46 -5.22
C VAL A 142 -7.74 1.14 -5.90
N VAL A 143 -7.31 0.16 -5.13
CA VAL A 143 -7.27 -1.24 -5.56
C VAL A 143 -8.53 -1.89 -5.02
N VAL A 144 -9.31 -2.51 -5.88
CA VAL A 144 -10.59 -3.14 -5.53
C VAL A 144 -10.72 -4.51 -6.21
N ASN A 145 -11.30 -5.48 -5.49
CA ASN A 145 -11.50 -6.82 -6.03
C ASN A 145 -12.55 -6.83 -7.16
N CYS A 146 -12.37 -7.75 -8.09
CA CYS A 146 -13.13 -7.79 -9.34
C CYS A 146 -14.64 -7.98 -9.11
N GLU A 147 -15.03 -8.80 -8.14
CA GLU A 147 -16.43 -9.09 -7.83
C GLU A 147 -17.20 -7.84 -7.39
N ALA A 148 -16.55 -6.94 -6.66
CA ALA A 148 -17.15 -5.72 -6.16
C ALA A 148 -17.12 -4.54 -7.16
N MET A 149 -16.37 -4.67 -8.26
CA MET A 149 -16.07 -3.54 -9.16
C MET A 149 -17.32 -2.90 -9.77
N LYS A 150 -18.33 -3.69 -10.13
CA LYS A 150 -19.58 -3.18 -10.71
C LYS A 150 -20.32 -2.26 -9.73
N ILE A 151 -20.45 -2.71 -8.49
CA ILE A 151 -21.09 -1.93 -7.39
C ILE A 151 -20.24 -0.69 -7.09
N PHE A 152 -18.91 -0.87 -6.94
CA PHE A 152 -18.00 0.23 -6.67
C PHE A 152 -18.11 1.36 -7.70
N LYS A 153 -18.12 1.00 -8.99
CA LYS A 153 -18.21 1.97 -10.09
C LYS A 153 -19.56 2.71 -10.11
N SER A 154 -20.65 2.03 -9.79
CA SER A 154 -22.01 2.64 -9.81
C SER A 154 -22.22 3.67 -8.70
N LEU A 155 -21.44 3.61 -7.62
CA LEU A 155 -21.59 4.49 -6.46
C LEU A 155 -20.75 5.78 -6.52
N TRP A 156 -19.80 5.89 -7.48
CA TRP A 156 -19.01 7.10 -7.64
C TRP A 156 -19.71 8.14 -8.53
N HIS A 157 -20.26 9.20 -7.93
CA HIS A 157 -21.00 10.25 -8.65
C HIS A 157 -20.26 11.60 -8.73
N HIS A 158 -19.03 11.71 -8.20
CA HIS A 158 -18.31 12.98 -8.14
C HIS A 158 -17.49 13.32 -9.39
N GLY A 159 -17.26 12.34 -10.28
CA GLY A 159 -16.45 12.53 -11.47
C GLY A 159 -16.21 11.24 -12.25
N ARG A 160 -15.02 11.13 -12.88
CA ARG A 160 -14.70 9.98 -13.73
C ARG A 160 -14.11 8.82 -12.90
N VAL A 161 -14.39 7.61 -13.36
CA VAL A 161 -13.81 6.36 -12.89
C VAL A 161 -12.95 5.81 -14.03
N LEU A 162 -11.63 5.83 -13.86
CA LEU A 162 -10.67 5.23 -14.80
C LEU A 162 -10.19 3.92 -14.20
N THR A 163 -10.22 2.85 -14.99
CA THR A 163 -9.90 1.49 -14.53
C THR A 163 -8.77 0.89 -15.33
N LYS A 164 -7.88 0.18 -14.65
CA LYS A 164 -6.86 -0.70 -15.23
C LYS A 164 -6.86 -1.99 -14.42
N ASN A 165 -6.49 -3.11 -15.03
CA ASN A 165 -6.22 -4.31 -14.26
C ASN A 165 -5.02 -4.06 -13.35
N THR A 166 -4.99 -4.74 -12.20
CA THR A 166 -3.80 -4.72 -11.34
C THR A 166 -2.65 -5.45 -12.04
N TYR A 167 -1.45 -5.11 -11.63
CA TYR A 167 -0.26 -5.78 -12.12
C TYR A 167 -0.10 -7.15 -11.43
N ASP A 168 0.72 -8.01 -12.04
CA ASP A 168 1.19 -9.25 -11.43
C ASP A 168 1.98 -9.01 -10.13
N GLU A 169 2.37 -10.08 -9.44
CA GLU A 169 3.06 -10.05 -8.15
C GLU A 169 4.39 -9.28 -8.21
N ALA A 170 5.12 -9.37 -9.33
CA ALA A 170 6.39 -8.68 -9.51
C ALA A 170 6.21 -7.16 -9.55
N ASN A 171 5.11 -6.70 -10.12
CA ASN A 171 4.83 -5.27 -10.35
C ASN A 171 4.04 -4.59 -9.23
N ARG A 172 3.50 -5.32 -8.23
CA ARG A 172 2.75 -4.72 -7.11
C ARG A 172 3.59 -3.79 -6.24
N PHE A 173 4.91 -3.97 -6.21
CA PHE A 173 5.80 -3.00 -5.59
C PHE A 173 5.71 -1.63 -6.26
N TYR A 174 5.71 -1.58 -7.59
CA TYR A 174 5.57 -0.33 -8.34
C TYR A 174 4.20 0.30 -8.15
N LEU A 175 3.15 -0.51 -8.04
CA LEU A 175 1.81 -0.02 -7.73
C LEU A 175 1.74 0.62 -6.35
N ALA A 176 2.26 -0.05 -5.32
CA ALA A 176 2.34 0.49 -3.96
C ALA A 176 3.18 1.78 -3.90
N TYR A 177 4.34 1.79 -4.57
CA TYR A 177 5.20 2.95 -4.71
C TYR A 177 4.44 4.12 -5.37
N TYR A 178 3.81 3.87 -6.53
CA TYR A 178 3.05 4.87 -7.27
C TYR A 178 1.93 5.48 -6.43
N MET A 179 1.17 4.66 -5.71
CA MET A 179 0.10 5.13 -4.83
C MET A 179 0.64 6.04 -3.71
N LEU A 180 1.70 5.60 -3.01
CA LEU A 180 2.19 6.31 -1.82
C LEU A 180 3.00 7.56 -2.14
N MET A 181 3.64 7.63 -3.32
CA MET A 181 4.38 8.83 -3.73
C MET A 181 3.51 10.03 -4.07
N GLN A 182 2.20 9.84 -4.24
CA GLN A 182 1.24 10.90 -4.55
C GLN A 182 0.48 11.43 -3.33
N VAL A 183 0.73 10.83 -2.16
CA VAL A 183 0.11 11.23 -0.90
C VAL A 183 0.98 12.29 -0.22
N PRO A 184 0.42 13.43 0.22
CA PRO A 184 1.19 14.40 0.98
C PRO A 184 1.70 13.79 2.27
N TYR A 185 2.96 14.09 2.59
CA TYR A 185 3.54 13.66 3.86
C TYR A 185 2.95 14.48 5.02
N GLU A 186 2.23 13.81 5.89
CA GLU A 186 1.83 14.36 7.18
C GLU A 186 2.27 13.41 8.29
N LYS A 187 2.97 13.96 9.31
CA LYS A 187 3.46 13.18 10.46
C LYS A 187 2.26 12.62 11.24
N GLY A 188 2.25 11.32 11.46
CA GLY A 188 1.19 10.65 12.24
C GLY A 188 -0.02 10.17 11.44
N HIS A 189 -0.15 10.50 10.15
CA HIS A 189 -1.23 10.00 9.30
C HIS A 189 -0.91 8.65 8.64
N ASN A 190 -1.92 7.78 8.62
CA ASN A 190 -1.89 6.62 7.72
C ASN A 190 -2.05 7.11 6.28
N ASN A 191 -1.06 6.86 5.45
CA ASN A 191 -1.05 7.33 4.07
C ASN A 191 -1.99 6.53 3.15
N TYR A 192 -2.63 5.49 3.64
CA TYR A 192 -3.64 4.73 2.91
C TYR A 192 -4.73 4.20 3.85
N GLY A 193 -5.93 4.07 3.31
CA GLY A 193 -7.05 3.38 3.94
C GLY A 193 -7.25 1.99 3.36
N ARG A 194 -7.96 1.13 4.08
CA ARG A 194 -8.24 -0.25 3.65
C ARG A 194 -9.50 -0.80 4.32
N THR A 195 -10.10 -1.81 3.72
CA THR A 195 -11.13 -2.63 4.39
C THR A 195 -10.50 -3.51 5.48
N LEU A 196 -11.26 -3.84 6.51
CA LEU A 196 -10.76 -4.58 7.68
C LEU A 196 -10.58 -6.09 7.45
N ASN A 197 -11.23 -6.61 6.42
CA ASN A 197 -11.24 -8.03 6.04
C ASN A 197 -10.06 -8.45 5.15
N LEU A 198 -9.01 -7.63 5.08
CA LEU A 198 -7.80 -7.98 4.33
C LEU A 198 -6.91 -8.91 5.15
N GLU A 199 -6.46 -9.96 4.49
CA GLU A 199 -5.46 -10.89 5.02
C GLU A 199 -4.11 -10.20 5.21
N LYS A 200 -3.40 -10.57 6.25
CA LYS A 200 -2.07 -10.07 6.57
C LYS A 200 -1.01 -11.07 6.12
N PRO A 201 0.21 -10.61 5.78
CA PRO A 201 1.32 -11.51 5.53
C PRO A 201 1.64 -12.35 6.77
N ILE A 202 2.01 -13.61 6.56
CA ILE A 202 2.50 -14.50 7.60
C ILE A 202 3.99 -14.22 7.78
N VAL A 203 4.41 -14.04 9.03
CA VAL A 203 5.80 -13.72 9.36
C VAL A 203 6.34 -14.78 10.30
N THR A 204 7.39 -15.48 9.87
CA THR A 204 8.11 -16.46 10.68
C THR A 204 9.54 -15.98 10.91
N GLU A 205 9.99 -15.99 12.16
CA GLU A 205 11.38 -15.68 12.54
C GLU A 205 12.01 -16.88 13.24
N ARG A 206 13.22 -17.24 12.83
CA ARG A 206 13.98 -18.34 13.44
C ARG A 206 15.48 -18.06 13.46
N VAL A 207 16.21 -18.81 14.26
CA VAL A 207 17.68 -18.84 14.17
C VAL A 207 18.04 -19.83 13.08
N PRO A 208 18.78 -19.43 12.02
CA PRO A 208 19.14 -20.33 10.95
C PRO A 208 20.15 -21.37 11.46
N TRP A 209 20.02 -22.60 11.00
CA TRP A 209 20.97 -23.69 11.29
C TRP A 209 22.40 -23.34 10.83
N ASN A 210 22.53 -22.67 9.68
CA ASN A 210 23.79 -22.21 9.14
C ASN A 210 23.73 -20.69 8.89
N PRO A 211 24.54 -19.88 9.59
CA PRO A 211 24.58 -18.43 9.39
C PRO A 211 25.15 -18.01 8.02
N ASN A 212 25.90 -18.91 7.36
CA ASN A 212 26.44 -18.69 6.02
C ASN A 212 25.54 -19.29 4.92
N LYS A 213 24.30 -19.59 5.25
CA LYS A 213 23.32 -20.12 4.29
C LYS A 213 23.21 -19.20 3.08
N VAL A 214 23.35 -19.78 1.90
CA VAL A 214 22.99 -19.11 0.64
C VAL A 214 21.50 -19.25 0.43
N LEU A 215 20.81 -18.13 0.19
CA LEU A 215 19.39 -18.14 -0.11
C LEU A 215 19.17 -18.59 -1.55
N VAL A 216 18.54 -19.73 -1.72
CA VAL A 216 18.25 -20.35 -3.04
C VAL A 216 16.73 -20.42 -3.22
N PRO A 217 16.20 -19.93 -4.35
CA PRO A 217 14.77 -20.03 -4.64
C PRO A 217 14.40 -21.48 -4.98
N PRO A 218 13.17 -21.94 -4.68
CA PRO A 218 12.65 -23.20 -5.13
C PRO A 218 12.63 -23.31 -6.67
N GLU A 219 12.75 -24.51 -7.22
CA GLU A 219 12.77 -24.75 -8.68
C GLU A 219 11.53 -24.24 -9.40
N ASN A 220 10.36 -24.34 -8.77
CA ASN A 220 9.07 -23.88 -9.31
C ASN A 220 8.74 -22.43 -8.90
N SER A 221 9.73 -21.55 -8.86
CA SER A 221 9.53 -20.15 -8.51
C SER A 221 10.19 -19.19 -9.49
N THR A 222 9.67 -17.95 -9.52
CA THR A 222 10.24 -16.86 -10.30
C THR A 222 10.89 -15.86 -9.36
N VAL A 223 12.21 -15.63 -9.53
CA VAL A 223 12.95 -14.67 -8.71
C VAL A 223 12.56 -13.25 -9.07
N ILE A 224 12.10 -12.49 -8.07
CA ILE A 224 11.76 -11.07 -8.21
C ILE A 224 12.96 -10.19 -7.82
N LYS A 225 13.67 -10.56 -6.76
CA LYS A 225 14.85 -9.82 -6.29
C LYS A 225 15.75 -10.74 -5.47
N GLN A 226 17.06 -10.68 -5.73
CA GLN A 226 18.05 -11.43 -4.98
C GLN A 226 19.21 -10.53 -4.55
N GLY A 227 19.70 -10.74 -3.35
CA GLY A 227 20.89 -10.12 -2.78
C GLY A 227 21.58 -11.08 -1.82
N ARG A 228 22.71 -10.70 -1.24
CA ARG A 228 23.50 -11.58 -0.36
C ARG A 228 22.65 -12.17 0.79
N ASN A 229 21.83 -11.34 1.43
CA ASN A 229 21.06 -11.70 2.63
C ASN A 229 19.55 -11.48 2.43
N TYR A 230 19.11 -11.45 1.19
CA TYR A 230 17.73 -11.19 0.84
C TYR A 230 17.35 -11.90 -0.45
N LEU A 231 16.27 -12.65 -0.41
CA LEU A 231 15.66 -13.29 -1.57
C LEU A 231 14.18 -13.02 -1.57
N ARG A 232 13.65 -12.61 -2.72
CA ARG A 232 12.21 -12.46 -2.97
C ARG A 232 11.86 -13.18 -4.26
N TYR A 233 10.89 -14.06 -4.18
CA TYR A 233 10.42 -14.86 -5.29
C TYR A 233 8.91 -15.06 -5.24
N ALA A 234 8.30 -15.33 -6.38
CA ALA A 234 6.92 -15.76 -6.48
C ALA A 234 6.88 -17.27 -6.79
N LEU A 235 6.00 -18.00 -6.09
CA LEU A 235 5.71 -19.39 -6.40
C LEU A 235 4.90 -19.43 -7.70
N ASN A 236 5.34 -20.25 -8.66
CA ASN A 236 4.58 -20.47 -9.88
C ASN A 236 3.37 -21.36 -9.54
N LYS A 237 2.18 -20.89 -9.90
CA LYS A 237 0.97 -21.73 -9.77
C LYS A 237 0.99 -22.81 -10.85
N PRO A 238 0.53 -24.04 -10.51
CA PRO A 238 0.36 -25.09 -11.46
C PRO A 238 -0.69 -24.75 -12.55
#